data_decf68c19ecf82ab2bd32d617ef64ab5
#
_entry.id   decf68c19ecf82ab2bd32d617ef64ab5
#
_cell.length_a   1.000
_cell.length_b   1.000
_cell.length_c   1.000
_cell.angle_alpha   90.00
_cell.angle_beta   90.00
_cell.angle_gamma   90.00
#
_symmetry.space_group_name_H-M   'P 1'
#
loop_
_entity.id
_entity.type
_entity.pdbx_description
1 polymer ?
#
loop_
_entity_poly.entity_id
_entity_poly.type
_entity_poly.pdbx_seq_one_letter_code
_entity_poly.pdbx_strand_id
1 'polypeptide(L)'
;HADKYFLRNIHFYNNDLFDQRIINLIKLNNLNADKVLEIGCANGNKLNQYSKLLKSKKNYGVDLSKKAILNGKKKYKNLNLLNISSLEIDKIKLNFDLIICGFFLYHLDRELLFQQFDLIYKKLNKKGFLLIVDFDPLFKHSNKDFNEKNLVAYKMSYDNFLVESGLFEVIYKLKYKTSTNDKRQFKSDTISMTLFRKIDFQNKYPEDL
;
A
#
# COMPACT_ATOMS: atom_id res chain seq x y z
N HIS A 1 3.89 18.32 6.88
CA HIS A 1 2.86 17.44 7.48
C HIS A 1 3.38 16.03 7.72
N ALA A 2 4.00 15.34 6.75
CA ALA A 2 4.43 13.95 6.85
C ALA A 2 5.35 13.66 8.06
N ASP A 3 6.33 14.51 8.35
CA ASP A 3 7.22 14.36 9.51
C ASP A 3 6.48 14.44 10.85
N LYS A 4 5.50 15.33 10.98
CA LYS A 4 4.67 15.44 12.20
C LYS A 4 3.80 14.20 12.37
N TYR A 5 3.19 13.74 11.29
CA TYR A 5 2.38 12.51 11.28
C TYR A 5 3.20 11.30 11.74
N PHE A 6 4.41 11.12 11.18
CA PHE A 6 5.31 10.05 11.57
C PHE A 6 5.67 10.10 13.06
N LEU A 7 6.07 11.28 13.57
CA LEU A 7 6.47 11.42 14.99
C LEU A 7 5.33 11.13 15.95
N ARG A 8 4.11 11.58 15.63
CA ARG A 8 2.91 11.31 16.41
C ARG A 8 2.59 9.82 16.50
N ASN A 9 2.85 9.10 15.43
CA ASN A 9 2.51 7.68 15.29
C ASN A 9 3.71 6.73 15.42
N ILE A 10 4.86 7.21 15.91
CA ILE A 10 6.12 6.46 15.91
C ILE A 10 6.03 5.11 16.65
N HIS A 11 5.18 5.01 17.67
CA HIS A 11 4.95 3.78 18.42
C HIS A 11 4.33 2.67 17.56
N PHE A 12 3.47 3.00 16.58
CA PHE A 12 2.93 2.03 15.63
C PHE A 12 4.01 1.53 14.67
N TYR A 13 4.91 2.42 14.24
CA TYR A 13 5.99 2.08 13.30
C TYR A 13 7.17 1.35 13.95
N ASN A 14 7.21 1.25 15.26
CA ASN A 14 8.22 0.48 15.98
C ASN A 14 7.69 -0.87 16.49
N ASN A 15 6.44 -1.20 16.21
CA ASN A 15 5.84 -2.48 16.58
C ASN A 15 6.25 -3.56 15.57
N ASP A 16 6.98 -4.57 16.04
CA ASP A 16 7.49 -5.66 15.24
C ASP A 16 6.46 -6.81 15.04
N LEU A 17 5.27 -6.69 15.61
CA LEU A 17 4.20 -7.67 15.38
C LEU A 17 3.72 -7.59 13.94
N PHE A 18 3.87 -8.69 13.23
CA PHE A 18 3.36 -8.82 11.88
C PHE A 18 1.93 -9.36 11.89
N ASP A 19 1.09 -8.80 11.05
CA ASP A 19 -0.31 -9.22 10.97
C ASP A 19 -0.41 -10.65 10.41
N GLN A 20 -0.92 -11.59 11.22
CA GLN A 20 -1.09 -12.99 10.83
C GLN A 20 -1.92 -13.15 9.55
N ARG A 21 -2.84 -12.22 9.29
CA ARG A 21 -3.66 -12.21 8.07
C ARG A 21 -2.81 -12.03 6.81
N ILE A 22 -1.75 -11.20 6.88
CA ILE A 22 -0.81 -11.02 5.76
C ILE A 22 0.00 -12.29 5.53
N ILE A 23 0.45 -12.94 6.61
CA ILE A 23 1.16 -14.22 6.50
C ILE A 23 0.27 -15.26 5.80
N ASN A 24 -0.99 -15.35 6.21
CA ASN A 24 -1.95 -16.27 5.63
C ASN A 24 -2.22 -15.94 4.14
N LEU A 25 -2.40 -14.64 3.81
CA LEU A 25 -2.59 -14.20 2.42
C LEU A 25 -1.43 -14.65 1.54
N ILE A 26 -0.18 -14.41 1.97
CA ILE A 26 1.02 -14.77 1.23
C ILE A 26 1.11 -16.29 1.03
N LYS A 27 0.86 -17.07 2.09
CA LYS A 27 0.91 -18.53 2.03
C LYS A 27 -0.18 -19.13 1.15
N LEU A 28 -1.44 -18.70 1.34
CA LEU A 28 -2.59 -19.22 0.59
C LEU A 28 -2.49 -18.96 -0.92
N ASN A 29 -1.87 -17.86 -1.30
CA ASN A 29 -1.73 -17.49 -2.71
C ASN A 29 -0.36 -17.86 -3.28
N ASN A 30 0.50 -18.57 -2.55
CA ASN A 30 1.87 -18.90 -2.95
C ASN A 30 2.60 -17.65 -3.51
N LEU A 31 2.40 -16.51 -2.84
CA LEU A 31 2.91 -15.23 -3.33
C LEU A 31 4.44 -15.21 -3.23
N ASN A 32 5.10 -15.10 -4.37
CA ASN A 32 6.54 -14.93 -4.49
C ASN A 32 6.84 -13.57 -5.12
N ALA A 33 7.82 -12.85 -4.58
CA ALA A 33 8.25 -11.56 -5.09
C ALA A 33 9.72 -11.31 -4.75
N ASP A 34 10.56 -11.18 -5.76
CA ASP A 34 11.99 -10.84 -5.60
C ASP A 34 12.19 -9.34 -5.45
N LYS A 35 11.31 -8.53 -6.07
CA LYS A 35 11.37 -7.08 -6.09
C LYS A 35 10.08 -6.50 -5.51
N VAL A 36 10.19 -5.86 -4.37
CA VAL A 36 9.05 -5.32 -3.60
C VAL A 36 9.19 -3.81 -3.46
N LEU A 37 8.10 -3.09 -3.70
CA LEU A 37 7.97 -1.65 -3.41
C LEU A 37 6.85 -1.44 -2.40
N GLU A 38 7.12 -0.71 -1.32
CA GLU A 38 6.07 -0.18 -0.42
C GLU A 38 5.94 1.33 -0.62
N ILE A 39 4.73 1.78 -0.97
CA ILE A 39 4.36 3.20 -1.11
C ILE A 39 3.76 3.67 0.20
N GLY A 40 4.27 4.79 0.74
CA GLY A 40 3.92 5.25 2.09
C GLY A 40 4.54 4.38 3.18
N CYS A 41 5.80 3.97 2.99
CA CYS A 41 6.48 2.98 3.82
C CYS A 41 6.86 3.46 5.24
N ALA A 42 6.65 4.73 5.57
CA ALA A 42 7.14 5.36 6.80
C ALA A 42 8.63 5.06 7.02
N ASN A 43 8.98 4.39 8.13
CA ASN A 43 10.37 3.99 8.41
C ASN A 43 10.76 2.62 7.82
N GLY A 44 9.92 2.01 7.01
CA GLY A 44 10.20 0.71 6.37
C GLY A 44 10.05 -0.50 7.28
N ASN A 45 9.47 -0.37 8.48
CA ASN A 45 9.31 -1.51 9.38
C ASN A 45 8.47 -2.63 8.73
N LYS A 46 7.33 -2.30 8.13
CA LYS A 46 6.48 -3.29 7.45
C LYS A 46 7.19 -3.87 6.23
N LEU A 47 7.84 -3.04 5.42
CA LEU A 47 8.64 -3.50 4.30
C LEU A 47 9.72 -4.50 4.72
N ASN A 48 10.42 -4.26 5.84
CA ASN A 48 11.39 -5.21 6.37
C ASN A 48 10.74 -6.55 6.76
N GLN A 49 9.54 -6.52 7.33
CA GLN A 49 8.78 -7.73 7.65
C GLN A 49 8.37 -8.49 6.38
N TYR A 50 7.83 -7.78 5.36
CA TYR A 50 7.54 -8.37 4.04
C TYR A 50 8.78 -8.97 3.40
N SER A 51 9.92 -8.27 3.43
CA SER A 51 11.14 -8.74 2.81
C SER A 51 11.63 -10.05 3.41
N LYS A 52 11.52 -10.23 4.72
CA LYS A 52 11.87 -11.47 5.43
C LYS A 52 10.90 -12.61 5.08
N LEU A 53 9.60 -12.32 5.07
CA LEU A 53 8.57 -13.31 4.81
C LEU A 53 8.61 -13.84 3.36
N LEU A 54 8.81 -12.94 2.39
CA LEU A 54 8.91 -13.25 0.97
C LEU A 54 10.32 -13.70 0.55
N LYS A 55 11.33 -13.52 1.42
CA LYS A 55 12.76 -13.69 1.08
C LYS A 55 13.16 -12.89 -0.15
N SER A 56 12.59 -11.70 -0.30
CA SER A 56 12.78 -10.84 -1.46
C SER A 56 14.18 -10.22 -1.49
N LYS A 57 14.70 -10.01 -2.69
CA LYS A 57 16.10 -9.58 -2.92
C LYS A 57 16.26 -8.08 -3.03
N LYS A 58 15.25 -7.38 -3.59
CA LYS A 58 15.29 -5.93 -3.81
C LYS A 58 14.05 -5.28 -3.21
N ASN A 59 14.26 -4.55 -2.12
CA ASN A 59 13.19 -3.96 -1.33
C ASN A 59 13.33 -2.44 -1.34
N TYR A 60 12.31 -1.77 -1.87
CA TYR A 60 12.24 -0.32 -2.00
C TYR A 60 11.05 0.21 -1.19
N GLY A 61 11.27 1.30 -0.50
CA GLY A 61 10.21 2.02 0.19
C GLY A 61 10.28 3.51 -0.12
N VAL A 62 9.14 4.13 -0.37
CA VAL A 62 9.03 5.57 -0.60
C VAL A 62 8.11 6.21 0.43
N ASP A 63 8.51 7.37 0.95
CA ASP A 63 7.71 8.14 1.88
C ASP A 63 8.10 9.62 1.85
N LEU A 64 7.14 10.52 2.05
CA LEU A 64 7.36 11.96 2.13
C LEU A 64 8.02 12.40 3.44
N SER A 65 7.96 11.59 4.51
CA SER A 65 8.58 11.92 5.78
C SER A 65 10.09 11.68 5.74
N LYS A 66 10.86 12.76 5.69
CA LYS A 66 12.32 12.70 5.80
C LYS A 66 12.77 12.06 7.12
N LYS A 67 12.06 12.37 8.23
CA LYS A 67 12.38 11.81 9.54
C LYS A 67 12.13 10.30 9.58
N ALA A 68 11.05 9.82 8.99
CA ALA A 68 10.76 8.40 8.88
C ALA A 68 11.85 7.68 8.08
N ILE A 69 12.17 8.18 6.90
CA ILE A 69 13.21 7.59 6.03
C ILE A 69 14.58 7.56 6.72
N LEU A 70 14.99 8.64 7.38
CA LEU A 70 16.26 8.66 8.13
C LEU A 70 16.26 7.66 9.31
N ASN A 71 15.14 7.54 10.03
CA ASN A 71 14.97 6.53 11.08
C ASN A 71 15.11 5.11 10.52
N GLY A 72 14.43 4.83 9.41
CA GLY A 72 14.46 3.53 8.74
C GLY A 72 15.85 3.16 8.23
N LYS A 73 16.55 4.09 7.55
CA LYS A 73 17.94 3.87 7.07
C LYS A 73 18.93 3.52 8.18
N LYS A 74 18.70 4.01 9.39
CA LYS A 74 19.51 3.63 10.56
C LYS A 74 19.24 2.19 10.98
N LYS A 75 17.98 1.75 10.95
CA LYS A 75 17.53 0.44 11.44
C LYS A 75 17.67 -0.70 10.41
N TYR A 76 17.34 -0.44 9.15
CA TYR A 76 17.16 -1.47 8.12
C TYR A 76 18.14 -1.25 6.96
N LYS A 77 19.33 -1.86 7.05
CA LYS A 77 20.41 -1.70 6.05
C LYS A 77 20.14 -2.45 4.74
N ASN A 78 19.23 -3.39 4.76
CA ASN A 78 18.82 -4.20 3.61
C ASN A 78 17.71 -3.56 2.77
N LEU A 79 17.22 -2.37 3.15
CA LEU A 79 16.15 -1.68 2.45
C LEU A 79 16.67 -0.44 1.71
N ASN A 80 16.11 -0.20 0.52
CA ASN A 80 16.31 1.01 -0.27
C ASN A 80 15.19 2.01 0.03
N LEU A 81 15.37 2.83 1.07
CA LEU A 81 14.37 3.81 1.49
C LEU A 81 14.65 5.17 0.86
N LEU A 82 13.65 5.74 0.18
CA LEU A 82 13.75 6.98 -0.57
C LEU A 82 12.76 8.02 -0.04
N ASN A 83 13.25 9.23 0.20
CA ASN A 83 12.39 10.35 0.57
C ASN A 83 11.93 11.08 -0.69
N ILE A 84 10.94 10.51 -1.35
CA ILE A 84 10.31 11.05 -2.56
C ILE A 84 8.79 10.90 -2.48
N SER A 85 8.08 11.63 -3.34
CA SER A 85 6.64 11.47 -3.50
C SER A 85 6.30 10.12 -4.12
N SER A 86 5.14 9.59 -3.78
CA SER A 86 4.56 8.41 -4.43
C SER A 86 4.34 8.63 -5.94
N LEU A 87 4.17 9.89 -6.35
CA LEU A 87 4.03 10.28 -7.76
C LEU A 87 5.38 10.35 -8.51
N GLU A 88 6.48 10.06 -7.83
CA GLU A 88 7.83 10.05 -8.40
C GLU A 88 8.46 8.65 -8.45
N ILE A 89 7.65 7.60 -8.26
CA ILE A 89 8.14 6.21 -8.28
C ILE A 89 8.67 5.78 -9.65
N ASP A 90 8.34 6.49 -10.72
CA ASP A 90 8.92 6.32 -12.06
C ASP A 90 10.43 6.58 -12.10
N LYS A 91 10.95 7.41 -11.20
CA LYS A 91 12.39 7.67 -11.04
C LYS A 91 13.18 6.43 -10.59
N ILE A 92 12.53 5.45 -9.99
CA ILE A 92 13.16 4.17 -9.63
C ILE A 92 13.32 3.34 -10.92
N LYS A 93 14.54 3.04 -11.32
CA LYS A 93 14.84 2.33 -12.59
C LYS A 93 14.60 0.82 -12.52
N LEU A 94 13.56 0.39 -11.80
CA LEU A 94 13.15 -1.00 -11.63
C LEU A 94 11.63 -1.11 -11.75
N ASN A 95 11.17 -2.26 -12.22
CA ASN A 95 9.80 -2.71 -12.06
C ASN A 95 9.73 -3.77 -10.95
N PHE A 96 8.57 -3.94 -10.37
CA PHE A 96 8.36 -4.71 -9.16
C PHE A 96 7.43 -5.89 -9.38
N ASP A 97 7.66 -6.98 -8.65
CA ASP A 97 6.78 -8.14 -8.63
C ASP A 97 5.61 -7.94 -7.69
N LEU A 98 5.83 -7.11 -6.64
CA LEU A 98 4.82 -6.73 -5.67
C LEU A 98 4.96 -5.24 -5.34
N ILE A 99 3.85 -4.51 -5.45
CA ILE A 99 3.71 -3.15 -4.90
C ILE A 99 2.70 -3.20 -3.75
N ILE A 100 3.03 -2.55 -2.64
CA ILE A 100 2.22 -2.53 -1.42
C ILE A 100 1.81 -1.10 -1.12
N CYS A 101 0.51 -0.89 -0.86
CA CYS A 101 -0.06 0.34 -0.33
C CYS A 101 -0.74 0.02 1.01
N GLY A 102 -0.03 0.24 2.12
CA GLY A 102 -0.54 -0.01 3.46
C GLY A 102 -0.94 1.28 4.17
N PHE A 103 -2.25 1.53 4.33
CA PHE A 103 -2.77 2.76 4.93
C PHE A 103 -2.16 4.03 4.32
N PHE A 104 -2.11 4.05 2.98
CA PHE A 104 -1.54 5.14 2.19
C PHE A 104 -2.61 5.86 1.37
N LEU A 105 -3.44 5.11 0.65
CA LEU A 105 -4.37 5.67 -0.34
C LEU A 105 -5.43 6.58 0.29
N TYR A 106 -5.79 6.33 1.53
CA TYR A 106 -6.78 7.14 2.24
C TYR A 106 -6.31 8.58 2.54
N HIS A 107 -5.00 8.84 2.48
CA HIS A 107 -4.42 10.18 2.60
C HIS A 107 -4.07 10.83 1.26
N LEU A 108 -4.17 10.08 0.16
CA LEU A 108 -3.89 10.62 -1.16
C LEU A 108 -5.05 11.53 -1.63
N ASP A 109 -4.73 12.71 -2.13
CA ASP A 109 -5.72 13.59 -2.74
C ASP A 109 -6.45 12.89 -3.88
N ARG A 110 -7.78 13.03 -3.91
CA ARG A 110 -8.62 12.29 -4.88
C ARG A 110 -8.30 12.60 -6.33
N GLU A 111 -7.87 13.85 -6.61
CA GLU A 111 -7.44 14.29 -7.95
C GLU A 111 -6.21 13.52 -8.46
N LEU A 112 -5.38 13.03 -7.55
CA LEU A 112 -4.14 12.31 -7.87
C LEU A 112 -4.34 10.79 -7.97
N LEU A 113 -5.53 10.29 -7.67
CA LEU A 113 -5.78 8.84 -7.57
C LEU A 113 -5.53 8.10 -8.89
N PHE A 114 -6.01 8.64 -10.00
CA PHE A 114 -5.80 8.05 -11.34
C PHE A 114 -4.32 8.01 -11.71
N GLN A 115 -3.61 9.13 -11.50
CA GLN A 115 -2.18 9.22 -11.75
C GLN A 115 -1.40 8.22 -10.91
N GLN A 116 -1.77 8.06 -9.63
CA GLN A 116 -1.12 7.11 -8.74
C GLN A 116 -1.30 5.66 -9.23
N PHE A 117 -2.49 5.28 -9.65
CA PHE A 117 -2.73 3.93 -10.15
C PHE A 117 -2.10 3.68 -11.52
N ASP A 118 -2.02 4.68 -12.39
CA ASP A 118 -1.26 4.60 -13.65
C ASP A 118 0.22 4.31 -13.37
N LEU A 119 0.83 5.05 -12.44
CA LEU A 119 2.22 4.82 -12.02
C LEU A 119 2.42 3.42 -11.42
N ILE A 120 1.52 2.97 -10.55
CA ILE A 120 1.56 1.62 -9.97
C ILE A 120 1.50 0.57 -11.08
N TYR A 121 0.54 0.72 -12.01
CA TYR A 121 0.38 -0.22 -13.12
C TYR A 121 1.65 -0.31 -13.99
N LYS A 122 2.24 0.83 -14.35
CA LYS A 122 3.47 0.91 -15.15
C LYS A 122 4.68 0.32 -14.43
N LYS A 123 4.74 0.47 -13.10
CA LYS A 123 5.85 -0.04 -12.26
C LYS A 123 5.73 -1.51 -11.88
N LEU A 124 4.59 -2.14 -12.11
CA LEU A 124 4.44 -3.59 -11.95
C LEU A 124 4.97 -4.36 -13.15
N ASN A 125 5.70 -5.43 -12.88
CA ASN A 125 6.04 -6.44 -13.87
C ASN A 125 4.77 -7.08 -14.48
N LYS A 126 4.89 -7.73 -15.64
CA LYS A 126 3.81 -8.57 -16.17
C LYS A 126 3.41 -9.61 -15.11
N LYS A 127 2.10 -9.76 -14.88
CA LYS A 127 1.54 -10.62 -13.81
C LYS A 127 1.97 -10.26 -12.39
N GLY A 128 2.54 -9.07 -12.18
CA GLY A 128 2.88 -8.55 -10.86
C GLY A 128 1.65 -8.29 -10.00
N PHE A 129 1.86 -8.19 -8.69
CA PHE A 129 0.79 -8.05 -7.70
C PHE A 129 0.77 -6.66 -7.08
N LEU A 130 -0.44 -6.18 -6.80
CA LEU A 130 -0.69 -5.00 -5.97
C LEU A 130 -1.41 -5.46 -4.70
N LEU A 131 -0.83 -5.18 -3.54
CA LEU A 131 -1.47 -5.41 -2.25
C LEU A 131 -1.92 -4.07 -1.67
N ILE A 132 -3.22 -3.91 -1.49
CA ILE A 132 -3.80 -2.75 -0.80
C ILE A 132 -4.32 -3.21 0.56
N VAL A 133 -3.87 -2.55 1.64
CA VAL A 133 -4.41 -2.70 2.99
C VAL A 133 -4.88 -1.32 3.41
N ASP A 134 -6.18 -1.06 3.30
CA ASP A 134 -6.72 0.28 3.56
C ASP A 134 -8.19 0.22 4.01
N PHE A 135 -8.76 1.37 4.36
CA PHE A 135 -10.17 1.47 4.69
C PHE A 135 -11.06 1.02 3.54
N ASP A 136 -12.08 0.24 3.87
CA ASP A 136 -13.07 -0.29 2.94
C ASP A 136 -14.46 -0.27 3.59
N PRO A 137 -15.00 0.94 3.88
CA PRO A 137 -16.31 1.09 4.50
C PRO A 137 -17.44 0.71 3.54
N LEU A 138 -18.64 0.48 4.09
CA LEU A 138 -19.84 0.22 3.28
C LEU A 138 -20.19 1.41 2.37
N PHE A 139 -19.99 2.64 2.89
CA PHE A 139 -20.21 3.88 2.13
C PHE A 139 -18.94 4.73 2.14
N LYS A 140 -18.56 5.26 0.97
CA LYS A 140 -17.45 6.20 0.86
C LYS A 140 -17.72 7.46 1.66
N HIS A 141 -16.74 7.91 2.43
CA HIS A 141 -16.81 9.14 3.21
C HIS A 141 -15.40 9.70 3.47
N SER A 142 -15.35 10.91 4.00
CA SER A 142 -14.09 11.54 4.38
C SER A 142 -14.17 12.07 5.81
N ASN A 143 -13.02 12.05 6.49
CA ASN A 143 -12.85 12.64 7.81
C ASN A 143 -11.68 13.63 7.79
N LYS A 144 -11.83 14.77 8.44
CA LYS A 144 -10.69 15.64 8.73
C LYS A 144 -9.85 15.02 9.85
N ASP A 145 -8.54 15.08 9.74
CA ASP A 145 -7.67 14.67 10.85
C ASP A 145 -7.88 15.62 12.04
N PHE A 146 -8.01 15.05 13.23
CA PHE A 146 -8.29 15.83 14.44
C PHE A 146 -7.15 16.80 14.79
N ASN A 147 -5.92 16.40 14.50
CA ASN A 147 -4.71 17.17 14.85
C ASN A 147 -4.16 18.02 13.70
N GLU A 148 -4.56 17.75 12.47
CA GLU A 148 -4.08 18.44 11.26
C GLU A 148 -5.29 18.84 10.40
N LYS A 149 -5.78 20.08 10.56
CA LYS A 149 -7.00 20.58 9.89
C LYS A 149 -6.99 20.44 8.36
N ASN A 150 -5.81 20.40 7.75
CA ASN A 150 -5.63 20.30 6.29
C ASN A 150 -5.43 18.85 5.81
N LEU A 151 -5.39 17.88 6.71
CA LEU A 151 -5.27 16.47 6.35
C LEU A 151 -6.66 15.83 6.33
N VAL A 152 -7.03 15.32 5.18
CA VAL A 152 -8.29 14.62 4.97
C VAL A 152 -8.01 13.13 4.80
N ALA A 153 -8.77 12.30 5.50
CA ALA A 153 -8.76 10.86 5.34
C ALA A 153 -9.97 10.45 4.47
N TYR A 154 -9.71 10.02 3.24
CA TYR A 154 -10.72 9.58 2.29
C TYR A 154 -10.88 8.07 2.36
N LYS A 155 -12.03 7.59 2.82
CA LYS A 155 -12.29 6.17 3.01
C LYS A 155 -13.24 5.65 1.94
N MET A 156 -12.79 4.66 1.16
CA MET A 156 -13.57 4.05 0.09
C MET A 156 -13.05 2.65 -0.23
N SER A 157 -13.86 1.84 -0.90
CA SER A 157 -13.38 0.62 -1.55
C SER A 157 -12.63 0.96 -2.84
N TYR A 158 -11.50 0.31 -3.06
CA TYR A 158 -10.69 0.49 -4.27
C TYR A 158 -10.91 -0.63 -5.29
N ASP A 159 -11.62 -1.70 -4.93
CA ASP A 159 -11.75 -2.91 -5.76
C ASP A 159 -12.50 -2.64 -7.05
N ASN A 160 -13.71 -2.08 -6.94
CA ASN A 160 -14.54 -1.81 -8.10
C ASN A 160 -13.80 -0.93 -9.10
N PHE A 161 -13.16 0.14 -8.60
CA PHE A 161 -12.38 1.05 -9.43
C PHE A 161 -11.28 0.34 -10.23
N LEU A 162 -10.53 -0.57 -9.59
CA LEU A 162 -9.42 -1.26 -10.22
C LEU A 162 -9.88 -2.40 -11.14
N VAL A 163 -10.90 -3.14 -10.75
CA VAL A 163 -11.42 -4.27 -11.54
C VAL A 163 -12.16 -3.75 -12.78
N GLU A 164 -13.02 -2.76 -12.62
CA GLU A 164 -13.81 -2.18 -13.72
C GLU A 164 -12.94 -1.45 -14.75
N SER A 165 -11.76 -0.99 -14.35
CA SER A 165 -10.76 -0.46 -15.28
C SER A 165 -10.21 -1.51 -16.26
N GLY A 166 -10.40 -2.82 -15.99
CA GLY A 166 -9.81 -3.92 -16.74
C GLY A 166 -8.30 -4.11 -16.49
N LEU A 167 -7.67 -3.26 -15.66
CA LEU A 167 -6.22 -3.29 -15.42
C LEU A 167 -5.79 -4.35 -14.42
N PHE A 168 -6.70 -4.74 -13.52
CA PHE A 168 -6.45 -5.65 -12.43
C PHE A 168 -7.57 -6.66 -12.23
N GLU A 169 -7.22 -7.82 -11.69
CA GLU A 169 -8.17 -8.79 -11.17
C GLU A 169 -7.92 -9.02 -9.68
N VAL A 170 -8.97 -9.25 -8.90
CA VAL A 170 -8.87 -9.60 -7.47
C VAL A 170 -8.49 -11.07 -7.36
N ILE A 171 -7.39 -11.36 -6.68
CA ILE A 171 -6.95 -12.73 -6.37
C ILE A 171 -7.40 -13.14 -4.96
N TYR A 172 -7.38 -12.20 -4.03
CA TYR A 172 -7.77 -12.43 -2.65
C TYR A 172 -8.30 -11.15 -2.03
N LYS A 173 -9.37 -11.26 -1.24
CA LYS A 173 -9.86 -10.16 -0.42
C LYS A 173 -10.29 -10.66 0.95
N LEU A 174 -9.81 -10.00 1.99
CA LEU A 174 -10.28 -10.18 3.35
C LEU A 174 -10.71 -8.84 3.93
N LYS A 175 -11.97 -8.77 4.37
CA LYS A 175 -12.54 -7.60 5.03
C LYS A 175 -12.67 -7.87 6.53
N TYR A 176 -12.23 -6.92 7.36
CA TYR A 176 -12.24 -7.08 8.81
C TYR A 176 -12.40 -5.75 9.54
N LYS A 177 -12.83 -5.82 10.80
CA LYS A 177 -12.87 -4.67 11.69
C LYS A 177 -11.58 -4.59 12.48
N THR A 178 -11.09 -3.38 12.71
CA THR A 178 -10.00 -3.19 13.67
C THR A 178 -10.56 -3.33 15.09
N SER A 179 -9.78 -3.95 15.96
CA SER A 179 -10.08 -4.05 17.39
C SER A 179 -9.76 -2.77 18.17
N THR A 180 -9.50 -1.66 17.48
CA THR A 180 -9.11 -0.42 18.16
C THR A 180 -10.33 0.23 18.81
N ASN A 181 -10.23 0.48 20.12
CA ASN A 181 -11.14 1.34 20.89
C ASN A 181 -11.02 2.83 20.51
N ASP A 182 -10.55 3.13 19.31
CA ASP A 182 -10.38 4.49 18.84
C ASP A 182 -11.78 5.08 18.57
N LYS A 183 -12.21 5.96 19.47
CA LYS A 183 -13.50 6.68 19.38
C LYS A 183 -13.64 7.51 18.09
N ARG A 184 -12.55 7.69 17.34
CA ARG A 184 -12.51 8.43 16.06
C ARG A 184 -12.89 7.57 14.85
N GLN A 185 -12.99 6.25 15.01
CA GLN A 185 -13.47 5.36 13.96
C GLN A 185 -15.00 5.28 13.99
N PHE A 186 -15.64 5.46 12.84
CA PHE A 186 -17.04 5.13 12.73
C PHE A 186 -17.23 3.63 12.99
N LYS A 187 -18.31 3.25 13.67
CA LYS A 187 -18.64 1.84 13.92
C LYS A 187 -18.73 1.00 12.64
N SER A 188 -18.95 1.65 11.51
CA SER A 188 -19.00 1.06 10.16
C SER A 188 -17.64 0.93 9.48
N ASP A 189 -16.56 1.52 10.04
CA ASP A 189 -15.24 1.46 9.42
C ASP A 189 -14.72 0.02 9.44
N THR A 190 -14.50 -0.48 8.25
CA THR A 190 -13.85 -1.76 8.01
C THR A 190 -12.56 -1.50 7.24
N ILE A 191 -11.63 -2.43 7.36
CA ILE A 191 -10.40 -2.47 6.57
C ILE A 191 -10.50 -3.67 5.65
N SER A 192 -9.99 -3.52 4.44
CA SER A 192 -9.75 -4.66 3.57
C SER A 192 -8.25 -4.84 3.33
N MET A 193 -7.90 -6.08 3.14
CA MET A 193 -6.64 -6.54 2.60
C MET A 193 -6.98 -7.19 1.26
N THR A 194 -6.62 -6.51 0.17
CA THR A 194 -6.97 -6.97 -1.18
C THR A 194 -5.70 -7.15 -1.99
N LEU A 195 -5.50 -8.37 -2.49
CA LEU A 195 -4.43 -8.71 -3.42
C LEU A 195 -5.00 -8.70 -4.83
N PHE A 196 -4.43 -7.85 -5.66
CA PHE A 196 -4.74 -7.77 -7.08
C PHE A 196 -3.58 -8.33 -7.89
N ARG A 197 -3.90 -8.89 -9.07
CA ARG A 197 -2.92 -9.23 -10.09
C ARG A 197 -3.10 -8.31 -11.29
N LYS A 198 -1.98 -7.80 -11.81
CA LYS A 198 -1.95 -7.03 -13.05
C LYS A 198 -2.39 -7.89 -14.21
N ILE A 199 -3.36 -7.40 -14.99
CA ILE A 199 -3.83 -8.04 -16.22
C ILE A 199 -2.85 -7.73 -17.36
N ASP A 200 -2.51 -8.74 -18.14
CA ASP A 200 -1.81 -8.56 -19.40
C ASP A 200 -2.84 -8.42 -20.51
N PHE A 201 -2.98 -7.23 -21.07
CA PHE A 201 -3.98 -6.90 -22.08
C PHE A 201 -3.91 -7.75 -23.34
N GLN A 202 -2.70 -8.17 -23.72
CA GLN A 202 -2.49 -8.96 -24.93
C GLN A 202 -3.28 -10.28 -24.95
N ASN A 203 -3.74 -10.75 -23.78
CA ASN A 203 -4.44 -12.02 -23.66
C ASN A 203 -5.90 -11.90 -23.18
N LYS A 204 -6.38 -10.72 -22.80
CA LYS A 204 -7.74 -10.56 -22.22
C LYS A 204 -8.73 -9.78 -23.08
N TYR A 205 -8.26 -9.09 -24.08
CA TYR A 205 -9.10 -8.46 -25.09
C TYR A 205 -8.73 -9.07 -26.44
N PRO A 206 -9.21 -10.32 -26.73
CA PRO A 206 -9.02 -10.89 -28.05
C PRO A 206 -9.67 -9.96 -29.08
N GLU A 207 -8.99 -9.75 -30.20
CA GLU A 207 -9.59 -9.08 -31.34
C GLU A 207 -10.84 -9.86 -31.76
N ASP A 208 -11.87 -9.18 -32.20
CA ASP A 208 -13.08 -9.81 -32.75
C ASP A 208 -12.68 -10.77 -33.86
N LEU A 209 -13.10 -12.02 -33.73
CA LEU A 209 -12.90 -13.08 -34.71
C LEU A 209 -13.79 -12.88 -35.96
#